data_fbf82db5a08a7d6672ac180cb64ad655
#
_entry.id   fbf82db5a08a7d6672ac180cb64ad655
#
_cell.length_a   1.000
_cell.length_b   1.000
_cell.length_c   1.000
_cell.angle_alpha   90.00
_cell.angle_beta   90.00
_cell.angle_gamma   90.00
#
_symmetry.space_group_name_H-M   'P 1'
#
loop_
_entity.id
_entity.type
_entity.pdbx_description
1 polymer ?
#
loop_
_entity_poly.entity_id
_entity_poly.type
_entity_poly.pdbx_seq_one_letter_code
_entity_poly.pdbx_strand_id
1 'polypeptide(L)'
;MIKEAIADVVAGRDLGEERARAAMVAIMEDEVTPAQFAALVTALRFKGETAEEIAGFAGAMRDKAVPVRADGVGMVVDTCGTGGDGKGTFNVSTAAAIVTAAIGPAVAKHGNRAASSACGSADVLEALGVAITLGPHDITTCLERVGIAFMLAPLYHPATRFAVGPRREIGIRTVFNILGPLTNPARVKAQVVGVPDPALTATMARVLQRLGSRHAFVVCGADGMDEISIGGPTYVAELQGGQVREYEVTPEELGVEPAPFEEIKGADAATNAAMIEAVLRGEGPRGPRDVVALNAGAALVAAASAPDLKTGVRLAREAIAAGRGWRKLEQWRAISNRLAAEAVLL
;
A
#
# COMPACT_ATOMS: atom_id res chain seq x y z
N MET A 1 -30.72 3.01 10.41
CA MET A 1 -29.48 3.49 9.77
C MET A 1 -28.98 2.46 8.74
N ILE A 2 -28.50 1.23 9.11
CA ILE A 2 -27.91 0.30 8.12
C ILE A 2 -28.93 -0.22 7.07
N LYS A 3 -30.17 -0.51 7.47
CA LYS A 3 -31.23 -0.94 6.54
C LYS A 3 -31.60 0.15 5.52
N GLU A 4 -31.59 1.41 5.92
CA GLU A 4 -31.81 2.55 5.05
C GLU A 4 -30.65 2.73 4.07
N ALA A 5 -29.41 2.57 4.55
CA ALA A 5 -28.22 2.61 3.70
C ALA A 5 -28.30 1.51 2.61
N ILE A 6 -28.69 0.29 2.99
CA ILE A 6 -28.90 -0.81 2.02
C ILE A 6 -29.97 -0.45 1.01
N ALA A 7 -31.14 0.05 1.47
CA ALA A 7 -32.24 0.42 0.61
C ALA A 7 -31.86 1.51 -0.40
N ASP A 8 -31.09 2.52 0.02
CA ASP A 8 -30.62 3.57 -0.85
C ASP A 8 -29.65 3.04 -1.92
N VAL A 9 -28.65 2.24 -1.51
CA VAL A 9 -27.68 1.69 -2.45
C VAL A 9 -28.32 0.75 -3.45
N VAL A 10 -29.25 -0.10 -3.01
CA VAL A 10 -30.04 -0.99 -3.88
C VAL A 10 -30.88 -0.20 -4.88
N ALA A 11 -31.36 0.99 -4.49
CA ALA A 11 -32.10 1.89 -5.39
C ALA A 11 -31.15 2.76 -6.27
N GLY A 12 -29.85 2.49 -6.29
CA GLY A 12 -28.85 3.21 -7.06
C GLY A 12 -28.48 4.59 -6.50
N ARG A 13 -28.86 4.90 -5.27
CA ARG A 13 -28.54 6.18 -4.63
C ARG A 13 -27.23 6.12 -3.85
N ASP A 14 -26.45 7.19 -3.94
CA ASP A 14 -25.20 7.31 -3.20
C ASP A 14 -25.46 7.63 -1.73
N LEU A 15 -24.60 7.09 -0.85
CA LEU A 15 -24.69 7.36 0.59
C LEU A 15 -24.10 8.72 0.96
N GLY A 16 -23.13 9.20 0.18
CA GLY A 16 -22.25 10.28 0.58
C GLY A 16 -21.28 9.88 1.70
N GLU A 17 -20.36 10.78 2.03
CA GLU A 17 -19.26 10.50 2.94
C GLU A 17 -19.71 10.21 4.38
N GLU A 18 -20.61 11.03 4.93
CA GLU A 18 -21.06 10.91 6.34
C GLU A 18 -21.82 9.62 6.61
N ARG A 19 -22.75 9.22 5.72
CA ARG A 19 -23.54 8.00 5.90
C ARG A 19 -22.71 6.74 5.64
N ALA A 20 -21.80 6.78 4.68
CA ALA A 20 -20.83 5.71 4.47
C ALA A 20 -19.94 5.54 5.71
N ARG A 21 -19.45 6.64 6.28
CA ARG A 21 -18.70 6.63 7.53
C ARG A 21 -19.49 5.99 8.67
N ALA A 22 -20.75 6.40 8.88
CA ALA A 22 -21.61 5.84 9.92
C ALA A 22 -21.87 4.34 9.72
N ALA A 23 -22.07 3.90 8.47
CA ALA A 23 -22.23 2.49 8.14
C ALA A 23 -20.98 1.66 8.48
N MET A 24 -19.77 2.19 8.18
CA MET A 24 -18.52 1.52 8.53
C MET A 24 -18.30 1.48 10.05
N VAL A 25 -18.63 2.54 10.79
CA VAL A 25 -18.56 2.54 12.26
C VAL A 25 -19.43 1.41 12.81
N ALA A 26 -20.68 1.29 12.39
CA ALA A 26 -21.59 0.22 12.83
C ALA A 26 -21.03 -1.19 12.50
N ILE A 27 -20.39 -1.36 11.34
CA ILE A 27 -19.73 -2.63 10.99
C ILE A 27 -18.57 -2.92 11.96
N MET A 28 -17.76 -1.92 12.27
CA MET A 28 -16.58 -2.08 13.14
C MET A 28 -16.95 -2.21 14.63
N GLU A 29 -18.16 -1.85 15.03
CA GLU A 29 -18.71 -2.00 16.39
C GLU A 29 -19.58 -3.24 16.56
N ASP A 30 -19.61 -4.13 15.54
CA ASP A 30 -20.39 -5.38 15.53
C ASP A 30 -21.92 -5.16 15.63
N GLU A 31 -22.39 -4.00 15.17
CA GLU A 31 -23.83 -3.65 15.18
C GLU A 31 -24.56 -4.10 13.90
N VAL A 32 -23.83 -4.69 12.94
CA VAL A 32 -24.33 -5.11 11.63
C VAL A 32 -24.27 -6.62 11.50
N THR A 33 -25.42 -7.23 11.21
CA THR A 33 -25.44 -8.69 11.00
C THR A 33 -24.69 -9.08 9.72
N PRO A 34 -24.17 -10.34 9.62
CA PRO A 34 -23.52 -10.84 8.41
C PRO A 34 -24.37 -10.65 7.14
N ALA A 35 -25.69 -10.85 7.23
CA ALA A 35 -26.61 -10.64 6.11
C ALA A 35 -26.69 -9.15 5.69
N GLN A 36 -26.73 -8.23 6.64
CA GLN A 36 -26.75 -6.80 6.35
C GLN A 36 -25.41 -6.33 5.77
N PHE A 37 -24.28 -6.83 6.31
CA PHE A 37 -22.97 -6.59 5.75
C PHE A 37 -22.90 -7.04 4.29
N ALA A 38 -23.26 -8.30 4.04
CA ALA A 38 -23.25 -8.88 2.70
C ALA A 38 -24.11 -8.08 1.72
N ALA A 39 -25.32 -7.72 2.12
CA ALA A 39 -26.24 -6.93 1.30
C ALA A 39 -25.66 -5.56 0.96
N LEU A 40 -25.10 -4.84 1.95
CA LEU A 40 -24.53 -3.50 1.75
C LEU A 40 -23.35 -3.52 0.79
N VAL A 41 -22.34 -4.36 1.06
CA VAL A 41 -21.11 -4.33 0.26
C VAL A 41 -21.30 -4.90 -1.15
N THR A 42 -22.24 -5.84 -1.32
CA THR A 42 -22.60 -6.35 -2.64
C THR A 42 -23.39 -5.32 -3.44
N ALA A 43 -24.34 -4.63 -2.82
CA ALA A 43 -25.08 -3.54 -3.47
C ALA A 43 -24.16 -2.37 -3.87
N LEU A 44 -23.23 -1.97 -3.00
CA LEU A 44 -22.19 -0.96 -3.31
C LEU A 44 -21.34 -1.39 -4.51
N ARG A 45 -20.88 -2.64 -4.52
CA ARG A 45 -20.09 -3.17 -5.65
C ARG A 45 -20.88 -3.18 -6.95
N PHE A 46 -22.17 -3.47 -6.91
CA PHE A 46 -23.04 -3.47 -8.09
C PHE A 46 -23.34 -2.07 -8.60
N LYS A 47 -23.60 -1.12 -7.69
CA LYS A 47 -23.83 0.29 -8.00
C LYS A 47 -22.55 0.98 -8.53
N GLY A 48 -21.40 0.58 -8.02
CA GLY A 48 -20.14 1.32 -8.12
C GLY A 48 -19.98 2.30 -6.95
N GLU A 49 -18.89 2.16 -6.21
CA GLU A 49 -18.57 3.02 -5.06
C GLU A 49 -18.09 4.39 -5.51
N THR A 50 -18.61 5.46 -4.91
CA THR A 50 -18.13 6.83 -5.15
C THR A 50 -16.89 7.15 -4.30
N ALA A 51 -16.14 8.18 -4.69
CA ALA A 51 -15.00 8.65 -3.90
C ALA A 51 -15.41 9.10 -2.49
N GLU A 52 -16.59 9.68 -2.34
CA GLU A 52 -17.20 10.08 -1.07
C GLU A 52 -17.47 8.87 -0.16
N GLU A 53 -18.09 7.83 -0.71
CA GLU A 53 -18.40 6.62 0.03
C GLU A 53 -17.11 5.92 0.50
N ILE A 54 -16.13 5.77 -0.39
CA ILE A 54 -14.83 5.17 -0.05
C ILE A 54 -14.10 6.02 1.00
N ALA A 55 -14.13 7.36 0.89
CA ALA A 55 -13.53 8.26 1.87
C ALA A 55 -14.20 8.13 3.25
N GLY A 56 -15.52 8.04 3.30
CA GLY A 56 -16.27 7.80 4.53
C GLY A 56 -15.87 6.49 5.20
N PHE A 57 -15.80 5.40 4.44
CA PHE A 57 -15.37 4.10 4.95
C PHE A 57 -13.92 4.14 5.46
N ALA A 58 -13.00 4.67 4.66
CA ALA A 58 -11.59 4.78 5.06
C ALA A 58 -11.40 5.69 6.27
N GLY A 59 -12.13 6.80 6.36
CA GLY A 59 -12.11 7.71 7.50
C GLY A 59 -12.51 7.02 8.79
N ALA A 60 -13.61 6.26 8.79
CA ALA A 60 -14.05 5.48 9.95
C ALA A 60 -13.00 4.44 10.37
N MET A 61 -12.40 3.73 9.41
CA MET A 61 -11.33 2.76 9.70
C MET A 61 -10.09 3.41 10.29
N ARG A 62 -9.67 4.59 9.78
CA ARG A 62 -8.53 5.36 10.31
C ARG A 62 -8.76 5.78 11.78
N ASP A 63 -9.98 6.14 12.14
CA ASP A 63 -10.28 6.58 13.51
C ASP A 63 -10.36 5.42 14.50
N LYS A 64 -10.70 4.24 14.03
CA LYS A 64 -10.72 3.01 14.84
C LYS A 64 -9.39 2.25 14.82
N ALA A 65 -8.42 2.68 14.00
CA ALA A 65 -7.10 2.07 13.96
C ALA A 65 -6.30 2.37 15.24
N VAL A 66 -5.44 1.43 15.63
CA VAL A 66 -4.42 1.66 16.64
C VAL A 66 -3.41 2.67 16.07
N PRO A 67 -3.31 3.90 16.63
CA PRO A 67 -2.51 4.94 15.99
C PRO A 67 -1.01 4.72 16.16
N VAL A 68 -0.25 5.06 15.12
CA VAL A 68 1.22 5.12 15.15
C VAL A 68 1.65 6.58 15.04
N ARG A 69 2.54 7.03 15.92
CA ARG A 69 3.12 8.38 15.85
C ARG A 69 4.32 8.39 14.92
N ALA A 70 4.38 9.40 14.07
CA ALA A 70 5.49 9.64 13.14
C ALA A 70 5.91 11.12 13.10
N ASP A 71 5.58 11.89 14.15
CA ASP A 71 5.70 13.35 14.21
C ASP A 71 7.15 13.84 14.16
N GLY A 72 8.12 13.00 14.55
CA GLY A 72 9.54 13.34 14.63
C GLY A 72 10.39 13.04 13.37
N VAL A 73 9.82 12.43 12.34
CA VAL A 73 10.60 11.84 11.23
C VAL A 73 10.47 12.54 9.87
N GLY A 74 9.87 13.72 9.84
CA GLY A 74 9.68 14.49 8.60
C GLY A 74 8.57 13.92 7.70
N MET A 75 8.77 13.94 6.38
CA MET A 75 7.80 13.38 5.44
C MET A 75 7.88 11.86 5.45
N VAL A 76 6.77 11.22 5.79
CA VAL A 76 6.64 9.76 5.81
C VAL A 76 5.83 9.29 4.61
N VAL A 77 6.32 8.28 3.90
CA VAL A 77 5.68 7.72 2.71
C VAL A 77 5.25 6.26 2.95
N ASP A 78 4.19 5.83 2.26
CA ASP A 78 3.79 4.42 2.14
C ASP A 78 3.76 3.98 0.67
N THR A 79 4.09 2.72 0.42
CA THR A 79 4.08 2.09 -0.92
C THR A 79 3.11 0.90 -0.96
N CYS A 80 1.95 1.04 -0.33
CA CYS A 80 0.97 -0.04 -0.21
C CYS A 80 -0.04 0.02 -1.36
N GLY A 81 -0.03 -0.95 -2.28
CA GLY A 81 -1.07 -1.18 -3.28
C GLY A 81 -2.29 -1.93 -2.72
N THR A 82 -3.35 -2.01 -3.53
CA THR A 82 -4.57 -2.77 -3.20
C THR A 82 -4.37 -4.27 -3.35
N GLY A 83 -3.40 -4.68 -4.14
CA GLY A 83 -3.23 -6.06 -4.53
C GLY A 83 -4.34 -6.55 -5.46
N GLY A 84 -4.28 -7.84 -5.76
CA GLY A 84 -5.34 -8.53 -6.47
C GLY A 84 -5.34 -8.32 -7.99
N ASP A 85 -4.20 -7.96 -8.55
CA ASP A 85 -3.93 -7.88 -10.00
C ASP A 85 -3.83 -9.27 -10.66
N GLY A 86 -3.61 -10.33 -9.86
CA GLY A 86 -3.48 -11.70 -10.35
C GLY A 86 -2.21 -11.96 -11.15
N LYS A 87 -1.27 -11.03 -11.20
CA LYS A 87 -0.05 -11.11 -12.03
C LYS A 87 1.02 -12.02 -11.41
N GLY A 88 1.06 -12.11 -10.09
CA GLY A 88 2.04 -12.96 -9.41
C GLY A 88 3.47 -12.42 -9.52
N THR A 89 3.64 -11.11 -9.48
CA THR A 89 4.95 -10.46 -9.37
C THR A 89 5.59 -10.76 -8.01
N PHE A 90 6.94 -10.68 -7.93
CA PHE A 90 7.56 -10.61 -6.61
C PHE A 90 7.14 -9.30 -5.90
N ASN A 91 7.44 -9.18 -4.60
CA ASN A 91 6.95 -8.07 -3.78
C ASN A 91 7.68 -6.75 -4.10
N VAL A 92 7.39 -6.17 -5.29
CA VAL A 92 8.01 -4.94 -5.83
C VAL A 92 7.88 -3.78 -4.85
N SER A 93 6.67 -3.50 -4.35
CA SER A 93 6.42 -2.40 -3.40
C SER A 93 7.19 -2.55 -2.09
N THR A 94 7.46 -3.79 -1.63
CA THR A 94 8.27 -4.05 -0.44
C THR A 94 9.75 -3.72 -0.69
N ALA A 95 10.29 -4.14 -1.83
CA ALA A 95 11.64 -3.79 -2.23
C ALA A 95 11.79 -2.27 -2.43
N ALA A 96 10.82 -1.64 -3.10
CA ALA A 96 10.77 -0.19 -3.31
C ALA A 96 10.74 0.60 -1.98
N ALA A 97 10.00 0.12 -0.97
CA ALA A 97 9.99 0.67 0.38
C ALA A 97 11.39 0.72 1.00
N ILE A 98 12.14 -0.38 0.91
CA ILE A 98 13.49 -0.49 1.47
C ILE A 98 14.47 0.42 0.73
N VAL A 99 14.39 0.47 -0.62
CA VAL A 99 15.22 1.37 -1.45
C VAL A 99 14.92 2.82 -1.13
N THR A 100 13.63 3.21 -1.02
CA THR A 100 13.20 4.56 -0.66
C THR A 100 13.78 4.97 0.69
N ALA A 101 13.65 4.14 1.71
CA ALA A 101 14.19 4.39 3.04
C ALA A 101 15.74 4.46 3.05
N ALA A 102 16.42 3.76 2.16
CA ALA A 102 17.87 3.79 2.02
C ALA A 102 18.40 5.11 1.44
N ILE A 103 17.53 5.91 0.80
CA ILE A 103 17.89 7.21 0.21
C ILE A 103 17.65 8.36 1.20
N GLY A 104 16.62 8.24 2.06
CA GLY A 104 16.40 9.23 3.11
C GLY A 104 14.98 9.33 3.66
N PRO A 105 13.92 9.30 2.84
CA PRO A 105 12.56 9.41 3.38
C PRO A 105 12.25 8.31 4.38
N ALA A 106 11.47 8.64 5.40
CA ALA A 106 10.92 7.61 6.28
C ALA A 106 9.77 6.87 5.58
N VAL A 107 9.74 5.54 5.73
CA VAL A 107 8.71 4.68 5.13
C VAL A 107 7.94 3.94 6.22
N ALA A 108 6.65 4.24 6.35
CA ALA A 108 5.72 3.53 7.23
C ALA A 108 4.86 2.59 6.39
N LYS A 109 5.40 1.42 6.05
CA LYS A 109 4.73 0.48 5.17
C LYS A 109 3.56 -0.21 5.87
N HIS A 110 2.36 -0.01 5.35
CA HIS A 110 1.19 -0.79 5.74
C HIS A 110 1.06 -2.02 4.84
N GLY A 111 0.71 -3.15 5.41
CA GLY A 111 0.58 -4.37 4.62
C GLY A 111 -0.02 -5.54 5.37
N ASN A 112 -0.15 -6.67 4.67
CA ASN A 112 -0.78 -7.88 5.20
C ASN A 112 -0.08 -9.14 4.66
N ARG A 113 -0.50 -10.28 5.20
CA ARG A 113 -0.22 -11.60 4.61
C ARG A 113 -1.00 -11.77 3.31
N ALA A 114 -0.56 -12.71 2.50
CA ALA A 114 -1.26 -13.06 1.27
C ALA A 114 -2.72 -13.46 1.55
N ALA A 115 -3.64 -12.92 0.73
CA ALA A 115 -5.04 -13.33 0.74
C ALA A 115 -5.40 -14.15 -0.51
N SER A 116 -4.91 -13.75 -1.68
CA SER A 116 -5.14 -14.40 -2.98
C SER A 116 -3.85 -14.60 -3.79
N SER A 117 -2.77 -13.91 -3.45
CA SER A 117 -1.45 -14.08 -4.07
C SER A 117 -0.65 -15.19 -3.38
N ALA A 118 0.45 -15.63 -4.00
CA ALA A 118 1.35 -16.62 -3.43
C ALA A 118 2.15 -16.11 -2.21
N CYS A 119 2.40 -14.79 -2.14
CA CYS A 119 3.20 -14.17 -1.09
C CYS A 119 2.77 -12.74 -0.85
N GLY A 120 2.37 -12.41 0.38
CA GLY A 120 2.07 -11.05 0.82
C GLY A 120 3.32 -10.31 1.34
N SER A 121 3.17 -9.02 1.60
CA SER A 121 4.28 -8.20 2.13
C SER A 121 4.76 -8.66 3.51
N ALA A 122 3.86 -9.15 4.37
CA ALA A 122 4.22 -9.72 5.66
C ALA A 122 5.03 -11.03 5.50
N ASP A 123 4.60 -11.89 4.59
CA ASP A 123 5.24 -13.20 4.37
C ASP A 123 6.68 -13.04 3.88
N VAL A 124 6.90 -12.15 2.92
CA VAL A 124 8.25 -11.88 2.40
C VAL A 124 9.13 -11.16 3.43
N LEU A 125 8.58 -10.27 4.27
CA LEU A 125 9.35 -9.60 5.31
C LEU A 125 9.80 -10.57 6.41
N GLU A 126 8.97 -11.54 6.79
CA GLU A 126 9.38 -12.64 7.68
C GLU A 126 10.50 -13.47 7.04
N ALA A 127 10.38 -13.84 5.76
CA ALA A 127 11.42 -14.56 5.04
C ALA A 127 12.73 -13.74 4.93
N LEU A 128 12.62 -12.41 4.84
CA LEU A 128 13.73 -11.47 4.92
C LEU A 128 14.28 -11.30 6.35
N GLY A 129 13.72 -11.95 7.37
CA GLY A 129 14.16 -11.89 8.76
C GLY A 129 13.80 -10.62 9.51
N VAL A 130 12.78 -9.87 9.07
CA VAL A 130 12.26 -8.67 9.75
C VAL A 130 11.14 -9.09 10.70
N ALA A 131 11.17 -8.62 11.95
CA ALA A 131 10.06 -8.82 12.89
C ALA A 131 8.87 -7.96 12.47
N ILE A 132 7.72 -8.58 12.21
CA ILE A 132 6.52 -7.94 11.65
C ILE A 132 5.41 -7.69 12.67
N THR A 133 5.56 -8.15 13.91
CA THR A 133 4.52 -8.09 14.96
C THR A 133 4.83 -7.04 16.04
N LEU A 134 5.43 -5.93 15.63
CA LEU A 134 5.80 -4.84 16.52
C LEU A 134 4.59 -3.99 16.93
N GLY A 135 4.58 -3.51 18.17
CA GLY A 135 3.60 -2.58 18.70
C GLY A 135 3.82 -1.14 18.22
N PRO A 136 2.86 -0.22 18.46
CA PRO A 136 2.93 1.17 17.98
C PRO A 136 4.17 1.93 18.42
N HIS A 137 4.63 1.72 19.66
CA HIS A 137 5.85 2.35 20.19
C HIS A 137 7.10 1.88 19.43
N ASP A 138 7.19 0.58 19.16
CA ASP A 138 8.34 0.00 18.47
C ASP A 138 8.38 0.40 17.00
N ILE A 139 7.20 0.53 16.35
CA ILE A 139 7.08 1.10 15.00
C ILE A 139 7.62 2.52 14.98
N THR A 140 7.22 3.39 15.94
CA THR A 140 7.74 4.74 16.06
C THR A 140 9.27 4.73 16.20
N THR A 141 9.79 3.86 17.07
CA THR A 141 11.24 3.68 17.28
C THR A 141 11.96 3.23 15.99
N CYS A 142 11.37 2.33 15.22
CA CYS A 142 11.92 1.93 13.91
C CYS A 142 11.95 3.10 12.93
N LEU A 143 10.87 3.89 12.83
CA LEU A 143 10.80 5.07 11.97
C LEU A 143 11.88 6.11 12.33
N GLU A 144 12.06 6.38 13.62
CA GLU A 144 13.04 7.36 14.10
C GLU A 144 14.49 6.90 13.92
N ARG A 145 14.79 5.62 14.17
CA ARG A 145 16.17 5.13 14.19
C ARG A 145 16.68 4.61 12.85
N VAL A 146 15.82 3.95 12.07
CA VAL A 146 16.21 3.36 10.79
C VAL A 146 15.41 3.87 9.59
N GLY A 147 14.40 4.70 9.83
CA GLY A 147 13.62 5.32 8.77
C GLY A 147 12.69 4.35 8.02
N ILE A 148 12.43 3.17 8.56
CA ILE A 148 11.49 2.21 7.94
C ILE A 148 10.83 1.34 9.01
N ALA A 149 9.51 1.13 8.87
CA ALA A 149 8.75 0.23 9.71
C ALA A 149 7.64 -0.46 8.92
N PHE A 150 7.17 -1.61 9.42
CA PHE A 150 6.06 -2.37 8.85
C PHE A 150 4.92 -2.50 9.85
N MET A 151 3.72 -2.13 9.43
CA MET A 151 2.50 -2.22 10.23
C MET A 151 1.63 -3.34 9.66
N LEU A 152 1.55 -4.46 10.37
CA LEU A 152 0.74 -5.62 9.99
C LEU A 152 -0.74 -5.31 10.23
N ALA A 153 -1.54 -5.24 9.17
CA ALA A 153 -2.92 -4.74 9.19
C ALA A 153 -3.82 -5.35 10.30
N PRO A 154 -3.83 -6.66 10.60
CA PRO A 154 -4.66 -7.22 11.68
C PRO A 154 -4.33 -6.68 13.07
N LEU A 155 -3.07 -6.28 13.33
CA LEU A 155 -2.67 -5.72 14.63
C LEU A 155 -3.15 -4.28 14.81
N TYR A 156 -3.21 -3.53 13.72
CA TYR A 156 -3.56 -2.10 13.75
C TYR A 156 -5.03 -1.81 13.45
N HIS A 157 -5.75 -2.79 12.91
CA HIS A 157 -7.19 -2.69 12.61
C HIS A 157 -7.98 -3.84 13.26
N PRO A 158 -7.96 -4.00 14.60
CA PRO A 158 -8.60 -5.15 15.27
C PRO A 158 -10.11 -5.24 15.00
N ALA A 159 -10.78 -4.11 14.77
CA ALA A 159 -12.20 -4.06 14.48
C ALA A 159 -12.56 -4.65 13.10
N THR A 160 -11.61 -4.80 12.17
CA THR A 160 -11.88 -5.43 10.87
C THR A 160 -12.21 -6.93 10.98
N ARG A 161 -11.94 -7.56 12.12
CA ARG A 161 -12.29 -8.98 12.39
C ARG A 161 -13.77 -9.30 12.13
N PHE A 162 -14.67 -8.34 12.38
CA PHE A 162 -16.11 -8.52 12.15
C PHE A 162 -16.48 -8.64 10.67
N ALA A 163 -15.65 -8.13 9.77
CA ALA A 163 -15.84 -8.24 8.34
C ALA A 163 -15.21 -9.50 7.72
N VAL A 164 -14.29 -10.19 8.41
CA VAL A 164 -13.51 -11.31 7.84
C VAL A 164 -14.37 -12.49 7.45
N GLY A 165 -15.25 -12.96 8.36
CA GLY A 165 -16.17 -14.07 8.11
C GLY A 165 -17.09 -13.81 6.92
N PRO A 166 -17.92 -12.75 6.98
CA PRO A 166 -18.82 -12.40 5.88
C PRO A 166 -18.10 -12.17 4.54
N ARG A 167 -16.93 -11.55 4.52
CA ARG A 167 -16.14 -11.37 3.28
C ARG A 167 -15.73 -12.70 2.65
N ARG A 168 -15.34 -13.68 3.48
CA ARG A 168 -14.97 -15.02 2.99
C ARG A 168 -16.18 -15.74 2.40
N GLU A 169 -17.35 -15.63 3.04
CA GLU A 169 -18.60 -16.26 2.59
C GLU A 169 -19.10 -15.65 1.27
N ILE A 170 -19.03 -14.32 1.13
CA ILE A 170 -19.43 -13.62 -0.10
C ILE A 170 -18.53 -14.01 -1.28
N GLY A 171 -17.22 -14.15 -1.08
CA GLY A 171 -16.27 -14.65 -2.07
C GLY A 171 -16.00 -13.72 -3.27
N ILE A 172 -16.50 -12.48 -3.25
CA ILE A 172 -16.29 -11.49 -4.32
C ILE A 172 -15.42 -10.29 -3.84
N ARG A 173 -14.85 -9.56 -4.78
CA ARG A 173 -14.18 -8.28 -4.48
C ARG A 173 -15.23 -7.21 -4.16
N THR A 174 -15.00 -6.45 -3.09
CA THR A 174 -15.86 -5.38 -2.61
C THR A 174 -15.02 -4.17 -2.23
N VAL A 175 -15.61 -3.09 -1.75
CA VAL A 175 -14.91 -1.90 -1.24
C VAL A 175 -13.79 -2.25 -0.25
N PHE A 176 -13.92 -3.31 0.54
CA PHE A 176 -12.88 -3.75 1.47
C PHE A 176 -11.56 -4.15 0.81
N ASN A 177 -11.55 -4.44 -0.49
CA ASN A 177 -10.33 -4.78 -1.22
C ASN A 177 -9.49 -3.55 -1.59
N ILE A 178 -10.08 -2.36 -1.55
CA ILE A 178 -9.40 -1.10 -1.90
C ILE A 178 -9.13 -0.21 -0.68
N LEU A 179 -9.66 -0.54 0.51
CA LEU A 179 -9.51 0.25 1.72
C LEU A 179 -8.12 0.14 2.36
N GLY A 180 -7.38 -0.96 2.15
CA GLY A 180 -6.09 -1.19 2.79
C GLY A 180 -5.11 -0.03 2.68
N PRO A 181 -4.75 0.43 1.46
CA PRO A 181 -3.83 1.54 1.25
C PRO A 181 -4.33 2.88 1.80
N LEU A 182 -5.64 3.02 1.98
CA LEU A 182 -6.28 4.25 2.45
C LEU A 182 -6.28 4.38 3.98
N THR A 183 -5.90 3.32 4.70
CA THR A 183 -6.11 3.22 6.15
C THR A 183 -4.82 3.08 6.95
N ASN A 184 -3.70 3.57 6.41
CA ASN A 184 -2.40 3.52 7.07
C ASN A 184 -2.46 4.10 8.50
N PRO A 185 -2.06 3.32 9.54
CA PRO A 185 -2.15 3.73 10.96
C PRO A 185 -1.29 4.95 11.32
N ALA A 186 -0.21 5.20 10.57
CA ALA A 186 0.63 6.39 10.74
C ALA A 186 0.06 7.63 10.03
N ARG A 187 -1.11 7.52 9.38
CA ARG A 187 -1.79 8.61 8.65
C ARG A 187 -0.85 9.39 7.73
N VAL A 188 -0.02 8.65 7.00
CA VAL A 188 0.98 9.20 6.08
C VAL A 188 0.35 10.21 5.11
N LYS A 189 1.13 11.20 4.71
CA LYS A 189 0.69 12.27 3.80
C LYS A 189 1.25 12.12 2.38
N ALA A 190 2.12 11.14 2.18
CA ALA A 190 2.72 10.78 0.91
C ALA A 190 2.51 9.28 0.63
N GLN A 191 2.10 8.93 -0.60
CA GLN A 191 1.83 7.51 -0.94
C GLN A 191 2.10 7.20 -2.40
N VAL A 192 2.49 5.94 -2.67
CA VAL A 192 2.34 5.31 -3.98
C VAL A 192 1.38 4.15 -3.79
N VAL A 193 0.26 4.18 -4.50
CA VAL A 193 -0.83 3.20 -4.37
C VAL A 193 -1.05 2.52 -5.71
N GLY A 194 -0.74 1.24 -5.81
CA GLY A 194 -1.06 0.44 -6.97
C GLY A 194 -2.51 -0.05 -6.96
N VAL A 195 -3.15 -0.03 -8.11
CA VAL A 195 -4.50 -0.58 -8.33
C VAL A 195 -4.53 -1.46 -9.58
N PRO A 196 -5.34 -2.54 -9.61
CA PRO A 196 -5.36 -3.47 -10.76
C PRO A 196 -6.27 -3.01 -11.91
N ASP A 197 -6.97 -1.90 -11.76
CA ASP A 197 -7.94 -1.39 -12.74
C ASP A 197 -7.69 0.11 -12.92
N PRO A 198 -7.38 0.57 -14.16
CA PRO A 198 -7.13 1.98 -14.44
C PRO A 198 -8.31 2.89 -14.07
N ALA A 199 -9.55 2.40 -14.11
CA ALA A 199 -10.72 3.18 -13.70
C ALA A 199 -10.71 3.57 -12.21
N LEU A 200 -9.93 2.87 -11.36
CA LEU A 200 -9.79 3.19 -9.95
C LEU A 200 -8.75 4.28 -9.67
N THR A 201 -7.85 4.59 -10.61
CA THR A 201 -6.73 5.52 -10.36
C THR A 201 -7.22 6.89 -9.89
N ALA A 202 -8.05 7.54 -10.69
CA ALA A 202 -8.60 8.87 -10.36
C ALA A 202 -9.50 8.85 -9.12
N THR A 203 -10.31 7.81 -8.97
CA THR A 203 -11.20 7.67 -7.80
C THR A 203 -10.38 7.58 -6.51
N MET A 204 -9.36 6.72 -6.47
CA MET A 204 -8.49 6.55 -5.30
C MET A 204 -7.66 7.81 -5.00
N ALA A 205 -7.19 8.53 -6.02
CA ALA A 205 -6.50 9.80 -5.84
C ALA A 205 -7.42 10.87 -5.20
N ARG A 206 -8.69 10.95 -5.63
CA ARG A 206 -9.70 11.83 -5.01
C ARG A 206 -10.04 11.42 -3.57
N VAL A 207 -10.08 10.12 -3.27
CA VAL A 207 -10.22 9.64 -1.89
C VAL A 207 -9.04 10.08 -1.04
N LEU A 208 -7.81 9.91 -1.50
CA LEU A 208 -6.61 10.36 -0.79
C LEU A 208 -6.60 11.88 -0.57
N GLN A 209 -7.08 12.67 -1.55
CA GLN A 209 -7.28 14.11 -1.40
C GLN A 209 -8.23 14.42 -0.24
N ARG A 210 -9.42 13.78 -0.19
CA ARG A 210 -10.41 13.95 0.89
C ARG A 210 -9.85 13.53 2.26
N LEU A 211 -9.01 12.50 2.30
CA LEU A 211 -8.33 12.03 3.52
C LEU A 211 -7.12 12.90 3.92
N GLY A 212 -6.86 13.99 3.20
CA GLY A 212 -5.84 14.99 3.49
C GLY A 212 -4.41 14.56 3.17
N SER A 213 -4.21 13.68 2.19
CA SER A 213 -2.89 13.41 1.62
C SER A 213 -2.35 14.65 0.90
N ARG A 214 -1.03 14.82 0.89
CA ARG A 214 -0.36 15.98 0.25
C ARG A 214 0.12 15.66 -1.14
N HIS A 215 0.71 14.49 -1.30
CA HIS A 215 1.24 14.02 -2.58
C HIS A 215 1.04 12.51 -2.68
N ALA A 216 0.38 12.06 -3.71
CA ALA A 216 0.18 10.63 -3.93
C ALA A 216 0.17 10.31 -5.43
N PHE A 217 0.74 9.17 -5.76
CA PHE A 217 0.60 8.53 -7.07
C PHE A 217 -0.33 7.33 -6.91
N VAL A 218 -1.42 7.30 -7.67
CA VAL A 218 -2.22 6.09 -7.84
C VAL A 218 -1.95 5.56 -9.24
N VAL A 219 -1.45 4.34 -9.32
CA VAL A 219 -0.86 3.79 -10.54
C VAL A 219 -1.49 2.46 -10.95
N CYS A 220 -1.58 2.23 -12.25
CA CYS A 220 -1.99 0.96 -12.83
C CYS A 220 -1.23 0.73 -14.13
N GLY A 221 -0.43 -0.32 -14.22
CA GLY A 221 0.19 -0.72 -15.48
C GLY A 221 -0.84 -1.04 -16.55
N ALA A 222 -0.59 -0.69 -17.79
CA ALA A 222 -1.47 -1.07 -18.92
C ALA A 222 -1.59 -2.59 -19.10
N ASP A 223 -0.64 -3.34 -18.56
CA ASP A 223 -0.65 -4.78 -18.43
C ASP A 223 -1.55 -5.28 -17.27
N GLY A 224 -2.15 -4.37 -16.49
CA GLY A 224 -3.02 -4.64 -15.34
C GLY A 224 -2.27 -4.88 -14.02
N MET A 225 -0.97 -4.59 -13.97
CA MET A 225 -0.16 -4.67 -12.75
C MET A 225 -0.49 -3.52 -11.81
N ASP A 226 -0.60 -3.78 -10.51
CA ASP A 226 -0.83 -2.75 -9.48
C ASP A 226 0.48 -2.07 -9.03
N GLU A 227 1.35 -1.74 -9.99
CA GLU A 227 2.64 -1.07 -9.82
C GLU A 227 2.93 -0.19 -11.06
N ILE A 228 3.97 0.65 -11.02
CA ILE A 228 4.52 1.24 -12.24
C ILE A 228 5.17 0.12 -13.04
N SER A 229 4.61 -0.15 -14.21
CA SER A 229 5.03 -1.27 -15.05
C SER A 229 6.40 -1.04 -15.67
N ILE A 230 7.17 -2.12 -15.80
CA ILE A 230 8.40 -2.15 -16.61
C ILE A 230 8.15 -2.60 -18.02
N GLY A 231 6.98 -3.22 -18.29
CA GLY A 231 6.66 -3.80 -19.59
C GLY A 231 6.04 -2.83 -20.59
N GLY A 232 5.55 -1.68 -20.13
CA GLY A 232 4.85 -0.74 -20.97
C GLY A 232 4.26 0.45 -20.21
N PRO A 233 3.30 1.16 -20.81
CA PRO A 233 2.69 2.34 -20.20
C PRO A 233 2.05 2.05 -18.84
N THR A 234 2.02 3.07 -18.00
CA THR A 234 1.34 3.06 -16.70
C THR A 234 0.39 4.25 -16.64
N TYR A 235 -0.86 4.00 -16.32
CA TYR A 235 -1.85 5.04 -16.01
C TYR A 235 -1.55 5.59 -14.62
N VAL A 236 -1.50 6.91 -14.51
CA VAL A 236 -1.16 7.62 -13.28
C VAL A 236 -2.24 8.65 -12.98
N ALA A 237 -2.77 8.61 -11.77
CA ALA A 237 -3.51 9.74 -11.17
C ALA A 237 -2.66 10.30 -10.04
N GLU A 238 -2.09 11.48 -10.24
CA GLU A 238 -1.23 12.17 -9.28
C GLU A 238 -2.02 13.21 -8.51
N LEU A 239 -2.07 13.06 -7.20
CA LEU A 239 -2.51 14.11 -6.28
C LEU A 239 -1.30 14.93 -5.85
N GLN A 240 -1.27 16.22 -6.20
CA GLN A 240 -0.26 17.16 -5.75
C GLN A 240 -0.86 18.56 -5.57
N GLY A 241 -0.52 19.23 -4.48
CA GLY A 241 -1.02 20.60 -4.22
C GLY A 241 -2.55 20.71 -4.16
N GLY A 242 -3.24 19.65 -3.74
CA GLY A 242 -4.69 19.59 -3.67
C GLY A 242 -5.39 19.42 -5.04
N GLN A 243 -4.65 19.07 -6.09
CA GLN A 243 -5.22 18.79 -7.43
C GLN A 243 -4.87 17.37 -7.85
N VAL A 244 -5.79 16.73 -8.56
CA VAL A 244 -5.58 15.42 -9.18
C VAL A 244 -5.38 15.62 -10.68
N ARG A 245 -4.26 15.11 -11.20
CA ARG A 245 -3.94 15.09 -12.64
C ARG A 245 -3.79 13.66 -13.10
N GLU A 246 -4.35 13.37 -14.27
CA GLU A 246 -4.29 12.06 -14.90
C GLU A 246 -3.39 12.14 -16.12
N TYR A 247 -2.47 11.17 -16.25
CA TYR A 247 -1.54 11.06 -17.38
C TYR A 247 -1.00 9.63 -17.49
N GLU A 248 -0.26 9.35 -18.53
CA GLU A 248 0.48 8.10 -18.70
C GLU A 248 1.97 8.37 -18.63
N VAL A 249 2.72 7.36 -18.19
CA VAL A 249 4.19 7.35 -18.25
C VAL A 249 4.66 6.00 -18.81
N THR A 250 5.76 6.03 -19.54
CA THR A 250 6.43 4.80 -20.02
C THR A 250 7.77 4.60 -19.32
N PRO A 251 8.29 3.38 -19.26
CA PRO A 251 9.63 3.13 -18.72
C PRO A 251 10.71 3.98 -19.40
N GLU A 252 10.63 4.15 -20.72
CA GLU A 252 11.61 4.89 -21.52
C GLU A 252 11.64 6.38 -21.17
N GLU A 253 10.48 7.00 -20.95
CA GLU A 253 10.40 8.41 -20.51
C GLU A 253 11.08 8.59 -19.16
N LEU A 254 11.05 7.56 -18.31
CA LEU A 254 11.69 7.52 -16.99
C LEU A 254 13.16 7.07 -17.04
N GLY A 255 13.70 6.81 -18.25
CA GLY A 255 15.09 6.43 -18.45
C GLY A 255 15.37 4.94 -18.19
N VAL A 256 14.36 4.10 -18.33
CA VAL A 256 14.43 2.65 -18.14
C VAL A 256 14.03 1.97 -19.46
N GLU A 257 14.81 0.97 -19.88
CA GLU A 257 14.40 0.14 -21.02
C GLU A 257 13.34 -0.87 -20.56
N PRO A 258 12.28 -1.10 -21.35
CA PRO A 258 11.29 -2.13 -21.05
C PRO A 258 11.92 -3.51 -20.87
N ALA A 259 11.29 -4.32 -20.03
CA ALA A 259 11.67 -5.71 -19.83
C ALA A 259 10.43 -6.61 -19.83
N PRO A 260 10.60 -7.90 -20.22
CA PRO A 260 9.51 -8.86 -20.18
C PRO A 260 8.99 -9.08 -18.76
N PHE A 261 7.69 -9.30 -18.63
CA PHE A 261 7.03 -9.58 -17.35
C PHE A 261 7.63 -10.80 -16.64
N GLU A 262 8.10 -11.78 -17.38
CA GLU A 262 8.69 -13.00 -16.86
C GLU A 262 9.89 -12.76 -15.95
N GLU A 263 10.63 -11.66 -16.16
CA GLU A 263 11.78 -11.30 -15.32
C GLU A 263 11.37 -10.88 -13.91
N ILE A 264 10.15 -10.38 -13.73
CA ILE A 264 9.64 -9.89 -12.43
C ILE A 264 8.62 -10.83 -11.78
N LYS A 265 8.41 -12.01 -12.38
CA LYS A 265 7.50 -13.00 -11.83
C LYS A 265 8.03 -13.56 -10.51
N GLY A 266 7.19 -13.53 -9.50
CA GLY A 266 7.47 -14.08 -8.18
C GLY A 266 6.96 -15.51 -7.99
N ALA A 267 7.15 -16.01 -6.78
CA ALA A 267 6.70 -17.32 -6.35
C ALA A 267 6.37 -17.30 -4.84
N ASP A 268 6.91 -18.23 -4.08
CA ASP A 268 6.77 -18.29 -2.62
C ASP A 268 7.60 -17.20 -1.91
N ALA A 269 7.44 -17.13 -0.59
CA ALA A 269 8.10 -16.11 0.22
C ALA A 269 9.64 -16.23 0.20
N ALA A 270 10.17 -17.43 0.15
CA ALA A 270 11.62 -17.65 0.11
C ALA A 270 12.23 -17.20 -1.23
N THR A 271 11.58 -17.55 -2.33
CA THR A 271 11.97 -17.13 -3.68
C THR A 271 11.90 -15.60 -3.82
N ASN A 272 10.80 -14.99 -3.37
CA ASN A 272 10.61 -13.54 -3.44
C ASN A 272 11.62 -12.81 -2.53
N ALA A 273 11.93 -13.35 -1.36
CA ALA A 273 12.97 -12.80 -0.48
C ALA A 273 14.34 -12.81 -1.15
N ALA A 274 14.72 -13.92 -1.79
CA ALA A 274 15.97 -14.02 -2.53
C ALA A 274 16.05 -13.01 -3.70
N MET A 275 14.96 -12.80 -4.43
CA MET A 275 14.88 -11.78 -5.49
C MET A 275 15.06 -10.37 -4.92
N ILE A 276 14.39 -10.07 -3.81
CA ILE A 276 14.54 -8.77 -3.13
C ILE A 276 15.98 -8.57 -2.65
N GLU A 277 16.59 -9.55 -2.01
CA GLU A 277 17.99 -9.46 -1.56
C GLU A 277 18.95 -9.20 -2.72
N ALA A 278 18.79 -9.89 -3.85
CA ALA A 278 19.59 -9.64 -5.04
C ALA A 278 19.44 -8.19 -5.55
N VAL A 279 18.20 -7.69 -5.66
CA VAL A 279 17.93 -6.30 -6.03
C VAL A 279 18.61 -5.34 -5.05
N LEU A 280 18.45 -5.55 -3.75
CA LEU A 280 18.98 -4.65 -2.72
C LEU A 280 20.51 -4.62 -2.66
N ARG A 281 21.19 -5.69 -3.12
CA ARG A 281 22.66 -5.77 -3.30
C ARG A 281 23.13 -5.15 -4.60
N GLY A 282 22.23 -4.80 -5.53
CA GLY A 282 22.56 -4.37 -6.89
C GLY A 282 22.92 -5.53 -7.83
N GLU A 283 22.56 -6.74 -7.43
CA GLU A 283 22.82 -7.99 -8.14
C GLU A 283 21.58 -8.47 -8.91
N GLY A 284 21.73 -9.57 -9.65
CA GLY A 284 20.62 -10.21 -10.36
C GLY A 284 20.24 -9.54 -11.68
N PRO A 285 19.13 -9.97 -12.30
CA PRO A 285 18.65 -9.46 -13.59
C PRO A 285 18.30 -7.99 -13.55
N ARG A 286 18.26 -7.36 -14.74
CA ARG A 286 17.93 -5.93 -14.88
C ARG A 286 16.46 -5.64 -14.54
N GLY A 287 15.52 -6.46 -15.02
CA GLY A 287 14.10 -6.25 -14.85
C GLY A 287 13.65 -6.02 -13.40
N PRO A 288 13.97 -6.91 -12.45
CA PRO A 288 13.67 -6.71 -11.03
C PRO A 288 14.28 -5.43 -10.43
N ARG A 289 15.51 -5.08 -10.80
CA ARG A 289 16.15 -3.84 -10.31
C ARG A 289 15.45 -2.60 -10.85
N ASP A 290 15.08 -2.61 -12.12
CA ASP A 290 14.49 -1.47 -12.79
C ASP A 290 13.02 -1.25 -12.36
N VAL A 291 12.19 -2.31 -12.22
CA VAL A 291 10.82 -2.15 -11.72
C VAL A 291 10.80 -1.63 -10.28
N VAL A 292 11.74 -2.07 -9.43
CA VAL A 292 11.89 -1.53 -8.08
C VAL A 292 12.31 -0.06 -8.12
N ALA A 293 13.22 0.31 -9.04
CA ALA A 293 13.64 1.71 -9.20
C ALA A 293 12.51 2.61 -9.67
N LEU A 294 11.64 2.15 -10.60
CA LEU A 294 10.46 2.89 -11.04
C LEU A 294 9.53 3.22 -9.86
N ASN A 295 9.19 2.22 -9.06
CA ASN A 295 8.27 2.37 -7.94
C ASN A 295 8.89 3.12 -6.74
N ALA A 296 10.18 2.91 -6.44
CA ALA A 296 10.91 3.69 -5.45
C ALA A 296 11.08 5.15 -5.89
N GLY A 297 11.29 5.40 -7.19
CA GLY A 297 11.37 6.74 -7.77
C GLY A 297 10.09 7.55 -7.52
N ALA A 298 8.93 6.96 -7.74
CA ALA A 298 7.64 7.59 -7.42
C ALA A 298 7.50 7.87 -5.92
N ALA A 299 7.93 6.94 -5.05
CA ALA A 299 7.90 7.15 -3.60
C ALA A 299 8.82 8.30 -3.17
N LEU A 300 9.98 8.47 -3.81
CA LEU A 300 10.88 9.60 -3.57
C LEU A 300 10.25 10.94 -3.96
N VAL A 301 9.53 10.98 -5.08
CA VAL A 301 8.82 12.20 -5.52
C VAL A 301 7.67 12.50 -4.56
N ALA A 302 6.85 11.51 -4.20
CA ALA A 302 5.77 11.66 -3.24
C ALA A 302 6.28 12.20 -1.90
N ALA A 303 7.46 11.73 -1.44
CA ALA A 303 8.13 12.18 -0.23
C ALA A 303 8.89 13.51 -0.38
N ALA A 304 8.78 14.21 -1.51
CA ALA A 304 9.49 15.46 -1.84
C ALA A 304 11.04 15.33 -1.77
N SER A 305 11.57 14.12 -2.01
CA SER A 305 13.01 13.83 -2.04
C SER A 305 13.58 13.79 -3.47
N ALA A 306 12.72 13.90 -4.47
CA ALA A 306 13.09 14.11 -5.87
C ALA A 306 12.08 15.07 -6.50
N PRO A 307 12.53 15.93 -7.47
CA PRO A 307 11.66 16.92 -8.09
C PRO A 307 10.69 16.32 -9.13
N ASP A 308 11.04 15.21 -9.75
CA ASP A 308 10.28 14.53 -10.80
C ASP A 308 10.57 13.02 -10.83
N LEU A 309 9.72 12.27 -11.53
CA LEU A 309 9.81 10.81 -11.61
C LEU A 309 11.15 10.33 -12.18
N LYS A 310 11.64 10.96 -13.25
CA LYS A 310 12.90 10.58 -13.91
C LYS A 310 14.10 10.73 -12.97
N THR A 311 14.15 11.82 -12.23
CA THR A 311 15.17 12.04 -11.20
C THR A 311 15.03 11.04 -10.06
N GLY A 312 13.81 10.77 -9.59
CA GLY A 312 13.53 9.77 -8.56
C GLY A 312 14.02 8.38 -8.96
N VAL A 313 13.70 7.96 -10.19
CA VAL A 313 14.14 6.67 -10.74
C VAL A 313 15.68 6.58 -10.83
N ARG A 314 16.34 7.64 -11.30
CA ARG A 314 17.81 7.70 -11.35
C ARG A 314 18.41 7.53 -9.95
N LEU A 315 17.91 8.25 -8.94
CA LEU A 315 18.38 8.13 -7.56
C LEU A 315 18.17 6.72 -6.98
N ALA A 316 17.03 6.09 -7.29
CA ALA A 316 16.74 4.73 -6.88
C ALA A 316 17.70 3.72 -7.53
N ARG A 317 17.98 3.84 -8.84
CA ARG A 317 18.97 3.00 -9.55
C ARG A 317 20.37 3.14 -8.97
N GLU A 318 20.80 4.37 -8.66
CA GLU A 318 22.08 4.63 -8.00
C GLU A 318 22.17 4.00 -6.60
N ALA A 319 21.10 4.05 -5.82
CA ALA A 319 21.04 3.45 -4.50
C ALA A 319 21.08 1.93 -4.56
N ILE A 320 20.37 1.32 -5.53
CA ILE A 320 20.38 -0.11 -5.80
C ILE A 320 21.80 -0.53 -6.19
N ALA A 321 22.42 0.10 -7.18
CA ALA A 321 23.76 -0.22 -7.66
C ALA A 321 24.83 -0.10 -6.57
N ALA A 322 24.66 0.83 -5.62
CA ALA A 322 25.55 1.02 -4.47
C ALA A 322 25.26 0.07 -3.28
N GLY A 323 24.31 -0.85 -3.40
CA GLY A 323 23.91 -1.75 -2.33
C GLY A 323 23.37 -1.05 -1.08
N ARG A 324 22.82 0.17 -1.22
CA ARG A 324 22.30 0.93 -0.06
C ARG A 324 21.08 0.23 0.54
N GLY A 325 20.23 -0.35 -0.31
CA GLY A 325 19.05 -1.10 0.13
C GLY A 325 19.41 -2.29 1.02
N TRP A 326 20.46 -3.03 0.68
CA TRP A 326 20.94 -4.14 1.51
C TRP A 326 21.34 -3.67 2.92
N ARG A 327 22.15 -2.61 3.02
CA ARG A 327 22.54 -2.06 4.33
C ARG A 327 21.35 -1.58 5.14
N LYS A 328 20.33 -1.01 4.48
CA LYS A 328 19.08 -0.60 5.11
C LYS A 328 18.30 -1.79 5.67
N LEU A 329 18.18 -2.87 4.90
CA LEU A 329 17.53 -4.10 5.35
C LEU A 329 18.23 -4.71 6.57
N GLU A 330 19.56 -4.77 6.58
CA GLU A 330 20.34 -5.28 7.72
C GLU A 330 20.10 -4.44 9.00
N GLN A 331 20.08 -3.11 8.88
CA GLN A 331 19.75 -2.22 9.99
C GLN A 331 18.32 -2.46 10.50
N TRP A 332 17.37 -2.65 9.58
CA TRP A 332 15.97 -2.90 9.94
C TRP A 332 15.79 -4.27 10.61
N ARG A 333 16.42 -5.32 10.09
CA ARG A 333 16.47 -6.65 10.73
C ARG A 333 16.97 -6.53 12.18
N ALA A 334 18.10 -5.89 12.36
CA ALA A 334 18.75 -5.78 13.68
C ALA A 334 17.84 -5.06 14.69
N ILE A 335 17.23 -3.92 14.33
CA ILE A 335 16.39 -3.15 15.25
C ILE A 335 15.06 -3.84 15.51
N SER A 336 14.38 -4.33 14.46
CA SER A 336 13.06 -4.95 14.62
C SER A 336 13.11 -6.21 15.50
N ASN A 337 14.10 -7.05 15.31
CA ASN A 337 14.25 -8.26 16.14
C ASN A 337 14.67 -7.95 17.57
N ARG A 338 15.50 -6.92 17.79
CA ARG A 338 15.80 -6.48 19.16
C ARG A 338 14.55 -6.00 19.89
N LEU A 339 13.75 -5.13 19.28
CA LEU A 339 12.51 -4.62 19.87
C LEU A 339 11.50 -5.74 20.13
N ALA A 340 11.36 -6.69 19.19
CA ALA A 340 10.51 -7.86 19.39
C ALA A 340 10.95 -8.72 20.57
N ALA A 341 12.27 -8.90 20.78
CA ALA A 341 12.81 -9.65 21.92
C ALA A 341 12.58 -8.91 23.26
N GLU A 342 12.76 -7.60 23.28
CA GLU A 342 12.50 -6.77 24.46
C GLU A 342 11.02 -6.82 24.88
N ALA A 343 10.09 -6.81 23.91
CA ALA A 343 8.64 -6.90 24.16
C ALA A 343 8.18 -8.24 24.77
N VAL A 344 8.92 -9.34 24.57
CA VAL A 344 8.60 -10.65 25.18
C VAL A 344 9.02 -10.72 26.65
N LEU A 345 9.91 -9.84 27.09
CA LEU A 345 10.44 -9.82 28.46
C LEU A 345 9.61 -8.94 29.42
N LEU A 346 8.66 -8.16 28.89
CA LEU A 346 7.72 -7.32 29.62
C LEU A 346 6.34 -7.97 29.74
#